data_a566c4e4f78ab6d9b6c44ae0a9397f5a
#
_entry.id   a566c4e4f78ab6d9b6c44ae0a9397f5a
#
_cell.length_a   1.000
_cell.length_b   1.000
_cell.length_c   1.000
_cell.angle_alpha   90.00
_cell.angle_beta   90.00
_cell.angle_gamma   90.00
#
_symmetry.space_group_name_H-M   'P 1'
#
loop_
_entity.id
_entity.type
_entity.pdbx_description
1 polymer ?
#
loop_
_entity_poly.entity_id
_entity_poly.type
_entity_poly.pdbx_seq_one_letter_code
_entity_poly.pdbx_strand_id
1 'polypeptide(L)'
;MHRLRRRKHLAEPLPTLSGVNHLGIALGGVSLCLWVIVVTIFWTGSDTMAFATSLPIWACCLIFSFPALIAWLVFGSRIGLLGIIVWFAYGIVITDFLPPISRTGMEYDKMPPSPDARQIRVLTLYEGCEKSPPIEQISKLRADVIFVQGCSNYNRTLKFAYSIFGRTSYIKQIGSCAIIVRHGQIGPAQSITDTAGLIVDWIPENSSLAIRLINISLEPSEHRFDLYSPACWKYFHTLRFIHRKQLQYLFDTLREVGTQHGELPIIMAGNFSVSPQSPIFSKLSSDFQDCFKLKGAGYGATQPVNFPLLRLDRVFCTPPLKPERASTVLIPDTIRRSIVADIAIP
;
A
#
# COMPACT_ATOMS: atom_id res chain seq x y z
N MET A 1 -50.41 71.47 -26.14
CA MET A 1 -50.26 70.86 -24.85
C MET A 1 -50.25 69.30 -24.99
N HIS A 2 -49.09 68.69 -25.24
CA HIS A 2 -48.96 67.22 -25.33
C HIS A 2 -48.40 66.69 -24.02
N ARG A 3 -49.19 65.92 -23.27
CA ARG A 3 -48.80 65.20 -22.07
C ARG A 3 -48.07 63.91 -22.50
N LEU A 4 -46.77 63.89 -22.35
CA LEU A 4 -45.92 62.67 -22.42
C LEU A 4 -46.22 61.74 -21.21
N ARG A 5 -46.93 60.61 -21.49
CA ARG A 5 -47.10 59.52 -20.60
C ARG A 5 -45.75 58.73 -20.49
N ARG A 6 -44.96 58.91 -19.41
CA ARG A 6 -43.88 58.08 -19.06
C ARG A 6 -44.43 56.66 -18.68
N ARG A 7 -44.21 55.68 -19.56
CA ARG A 7 -44.34 54.24 -19.18
C ARG A 7 -43.25 53.93 -18.20
N LYS A 8 -43.61 53.66 -16.94
CA LYS A 8 -42.77 52.98 -15.99
C LYS A 8 -42.67 51.51 -16.46
N HIS A 9 -41.55 51.12 -17.06
CA HIS A 9 -41.19 49.71 -17.14
C HIS A 9 -40.93 49.24 -15.71
N LEU A 10 -41.91 48.54 -15.14
CA LEU A 10 -41.72 47.71 -13.98
C LEU A 10 -40.69 46.65 -14.38
N ALA A 11 -39.47 46.75 -13.85
CA ALA A 11 -38.51 45.68 -13.92
C ALA A 11 -39.16 44.46 -13.26
N GLU A 12 -39.36 43.40 -14.02
CA GLU A 12 -39.77 42.12 -13.46
C GLU A 12 -38.75 41.73 -12.39
N PRO A 13 -39.18 41.29 -11.20
CA PRO A 13 -38.26 40.82 -10.19
C PRO A 13 -37.53 39.60 -10.75
N LEU A 14 -36.20 39.66 -10.76
CA LEU A 14 -35.36 38.54 -11.06
C LEU A 14 -35.83 37.30 -10.28
N PRO A 15 -35.83 36.09 -10.89
CA PRO A 15 -36.33 34.88 -10.25
C PRO A 15 -35.64 34.70 -8.92
N THR A 16 -36.43 34.48 -7.89
CA THR A 16 -36.05 34.43 -6.49
C THR A 16 -34.90 33.43 -6.26
N LEU A 17 -33.81 33.89 -5.67
CA LEU A 17 -32.62 33.16 -5.22
C LEU A 17 -32.94 31.94 -4.33
N SER A 18 -34.19 31.68 -3.96
CA SER A 18 -34.57 30.57 -3.08
C SER A 18 -34.33 29.16 -3.69
N GLY A 19 -34.63 28.98 -4.98
CA GLY A 19 -34.44 27.69 -5.65
C GLY A 19 -32.96 27.28 -5.79
N VAL A 20 -32.08 28.26 -5.98
CA VAL A 20 -30.63 28.05 -6.10
C VAL A 20 -30.05 27.56 -4.78
N ASN A 21 -30.51 28.09 -3.63
CA ASN A 21 -30.09 27.68 -2.32
C ASN A 21 -30.50 26.23 -1.98
N HIS A 22 -31.71 25.82 -2.39
CA HIS A 22 -32.18 24.45 -2.13
C HIS A 22 -31.37 23.40 -2.89
N LEU A 23 -30.94 23.67 -4.12
CA LEU A 23 -30.08 22.77 -4.88
C LEU A 23 -28.71 22.66 -4.26
N GLY A 24 -28.11 23.75 -3.79
CA GLY A 24 -26.86 23.76 -3.07
C GLY A 24 -26.92 22.96 -1.75
N ILE A 25 -28.02 23.08 -1.00
CA ILE A 25 -28.25 22.28 0.22
C ILE A 25 -28.39 20.80 -0.13
N ALA A 26 -29.14 20.45 -1.17
CA ALA A 26 -29.33 19.07 -1.59
C ALA A 26 -28.02 18.41 -2.03
N LEU A 27 -27.20 19.08 -2.86
CA LEU A 27 -25.90 18.56 -3.29
C LEU A 27 -24.92 18.38 -2.13
N GLY A 28 -24.87 19.35 -1.21
CA GLY A 28 -24.07 19.24 0.00
C GLY A 28 -24.52 18.08 0.90
N GLY A 29 -25.84 17.92 1.06
CA GLY A 29 -26.44 16.80 1.79
C GLY A 29 -26.13 15.44 1.17
N VAL A 30 -26.23 15.31 -0.16
CA VAL A 30 -25.84 14.09 -0.88
C VAL A 30 -24.38 13.75 -0.63
N SER A 31 -23.48 14.72 -0.70
CA SER A 31 -22.06 14.49 -0.43
C SER A 31 -21.81 14.01 1.00
N LEU A 32 -22.48 14.55 2.00
CA LEU A 32 -22.38 14.08 3.39
C LEU A 32 -22.96 12.67 3.58
N CYS A 33 -24.08 12.35 2.93
CA CYS A 33 -24.63 10.99 2.93
C CYS A 33 -23.64 10.00 2.32
N LEU A 34 -23.01 10.33 1.20
CA LEU A 34 -21.96 9.52 0.57
C LEU A 34 -20.77 9.33 1.51
N TRP A 35 -20.38 10.37 2.25
CA TRP A 35 -19.33 10.25 3.27
C TRP A 35 -19.69 9.23 4.35
N VAL A 36 -20.90 9.29 4.92
CA VAL A 36 -21.36 8.31 5.92
C VAL A 36 -21.31 6.89 5.35
N ILE A 37 -21.78 6.70 4.10
CA ILE A 37 -21.76 5.40 3.42
C ILE A 37 -20.32 4.88 3.28
N VAL A 38 -19.38 5.72 2.77
CA VAL A 38 -17.98 5.32 2.59
C VAL A 38 -17.33 4.99 3.92
N VAL A 39 -17.50 5.84 4.95
CA VAL A 39 -16.98 5.58 6.29
C VAL A 39 -17.50 4.23 6.81
N THR A 40 -18.81 3.97 6.69
CA THR A 40 -19.41 2.72 7.15
C THR A 40 -18.86 1.51 6.40
N ILE A 41 -18.69 1.59 5.07
CA ILE A 41 -18.13 0.52 4.25
C ILE A 41 -16.69 0.18 4.69
N PHE A 42 -15.85 1.20 4.88
CA PHE A 42 -14.47 0.98 5.32
C PHE A 42 -14.37 0.53 6.78
N TRP A 43 -15.25 1.02 7.65
CA TRP A 43 -15.32 0.62 9.06
C TRP A 43 -15.77 -0.83 9.24
N THR A 44 -16.87 -1.20 8.59
CA THR A 44 -17.42 -2.57 8.70
C THR A 44 -16.57 -3.61 8.01
N GLY A 45 -15.83 -3.21 6.97
CA GLY A 45 -15.00 -4.13 6.18
C GLY A 45 -15.79 -5.27 5.52
N SER A 46 -17.08 -5.03 5.23
CA SER A 46 -17.99 -6.04 4.68
C SER A 46 -17.45 -6.62 3.37
N ASP A 47 -17.53 -7.94 3.23
CA ASP A 47 -17.10 -8.65 2.02
C ASP A 47 -17.96 -8.34 0.81
N THR A 48 -19.24 -8.03 1.02
CA THR A 48 -20.15 -7.64 -0.06
C THR A 48 -19.72 -6.32 -0.71
N MET A 49 -19.00 -5.47 0.04
CA MET A 49 -18.44 -4.20 -0.43
C MET A 49 -16.93 -4.27 -0.69
N ALA A 50 -16.42 -5.48 -0.96
CA ALA A 50 -14.98 -5.70 -1.20
C ALA A 50 -14.44 -4.84 -2.35
N PHE A 51 -15.23 -4.64 -3.41
CA PHE A 51 -14.85 -3.79 -4.54
C PHE A 51 -14.62 -2.33 -4.11
N ALA A 52 -15.47 -1.78 -3.24
CA ALA A 52 -15.36 -0.39 -2.80
C ALA A 52 -14.09 -0.18 -1.96
N THR A 53 -13.76 -1.13 -1.08
CA THR A 53 -12.56 -1.06 -0.24
C THR A 53 -11.28 -1.49 -0.97
N SER A 54 -11.36 -1.98 -2.21
CA SER A 54 -10.20 -2.17 -3.09
C SER A 54 -9.77 -0.87 -3.76
N LEU A 55 -10.68 0.10 -3.89
CA LEU A 55 -10.35 1.44 -4.39
C LEU A 55 -9.48 2.20 -3.38
N PRO A 56 -8.56 3.04 -3.85
CA PRO A 56 -7.82 3.93 -2.97
C PRO A 56 -8.79 4.90 -2.29
N ILE A 57 -8.75 5.01 -0.98
CA ILE A 57 -9.69 5.86 -0.24
C ILE A 57 -9.57 7.34 -0.63
N TRP A 58 -8.37 7.80 -1.01
CA TRP A 58 -8.17 9.15 -1.51
C TRP A 58 -8.97 9.43 -2.81
N ALA A 59 -9.11 8.42 -3.68
CA ALA A 59 -9.93 8.55 -4.88
C ALA A 59 -11.41 8.67 -4.52
N CYS A 60 -11.89 7.91 -3.54
CA CYS A 60 -13.24 8.04 -3.00
C CYS A 60 -13.44 9.46 -2.42
N CYS A 61 -12.48 9.98 -1.65
CA CYS A 61 -12.55 11.33 -1.08
C CYS A 61 -12.65 12.39 -2.19
N LEU A 62 -11.86 12.29 -3.26
CA LEU A 62 -11.90 13.24 -4.37
C LEU A 62 -13.23 13.17 -5.14
N ILE A 63 -13.66 11.97 -5.53
CA ILE A 63 -14.86 11.78 -6.36
C ILE A 63 -16.12 12.21 -5.60
N PHE A 64 -16.27 11.79 -4.35
CA PHE A 64 -17.50 12.03 -3.59
C PHE A 64 -17.53 13.38 -2.87
N SER A 65 -16.41 14.11 -2.79
CA SER A 65 -16.41 15.52 -2.41
C SER A 65 -16.86 16.45 -3.52
N PHE A 66 -16.89 16.01 -4.78
CA PHE A 66 -17.20 16.84 -5.93
C PHE A 66 -18.61 17.50 -5.85
N PRO A 67 -19.72 16.81 -5.46
CA PRO A 67 -21.00 17.44 -5.23
C PRO A 67 -20.94 18.56 -4.17
N ALA A 68 -20.17 18.38 -3.10
CA ALA A 68 -19.98 19.39 -2.08
C ALA A 68 -19.22 20.62 -2.62
N LEU A 69 -18.22 20.39 -3.48
CA LEU A 69 -17.46 21.45 -4.14
C LEU A 69 -18.36 22.29 -5.04
N ILE A 70 -19.22 21.67 -5.85
CA ILE A 70 -20.22 22.37 -6.68
C ILE A 70 -21.19 23.14 -5.78
N ALA A 71 -21.70 22.51 -4.71
CA ALA A 71 -22.61 23.13 -3.75
C ALA A 71 -22.04 24.42 -3.15
N TRP A 72 -20.75 24.42 -2.84
CA TRP A 72 -20.08 25.58 -2.28
C TRP A 72 -19.73 26.63 -3.32
N LEU A 73 -19.06 26.26 -4.43
CA LEU A 73 -18.54 27.22 -5.42
C LEU A 73 -19.65 27.86 -6.26
N VAL A 74 -20.67 27.07 -6.67
CA VAL A 74 -21.72 27.56 -7.56
C VAL A 74 -22.88 28.13 -6.79
N PHE A 75 -23.26 27.51 -5.65
CA PHE A 75 -24.47 27.88 -4.91
C PHE A 75 -24.20 28.59 -3.58
N GLY A 76 -22.93 28.78 -3.18
CA GLY A 76 -22.54 29.41 -1.91
C GLY A 76 -23.01 28.66 -0.66
N SER A 77 -23.30 27.36 -0.79
CA SER A 77 -23.90 26.56 0.29
C SER A 77 -22.90 26.28 1.42
N ARG A 78 -23.26 26.66 2.66
CA ARG A 78 -22.45 26.32 3.85
C ARG A 78 -22.37 24.82 4.10
N ILE A 79 -23.40 24.05 3.72
CA ILE A 79 -23.40 22.57 3.81
C ILE A 79 -22.39 21.99 2.81
N GLY A 80 -22.25 22.60 1.62
CA GLY A 80 -21.19 22.22 0.68
C GLY A 80 -19.80 22.43 1.27
N LEU A 81 -19.54 23.60 1.90
CA LEU A 81 -18.26 23.85 2.57
C LEU A 81 -17.98 22.83 3.69
N LEU A 82 -18.99 22.53 4.51
CA LEU A 82 -18.86 21.49 5.55
C LEU A 82 -18.51 20.12 4.94
N GLY A 83 -19.18 19.75 3.84
CA GLY A 83 -18.89 18.51 3.13
C GLY A 83 -17.43 18.42 2.66
N ILE A 84 -16.88 19.50 2.09
CA ILE A 84 -15.46 19.56 1.67
C ILE A 84 -14.54 19.34 2.87
N ILE A 85 -14.78 20.06 3.97
CA ILE A 85 -13.95 19.96 5.18
C ILE A 85 -13.97 18.54 5.73
N VAL A 86 -15.14 17.90 5.79
CA VAL A 86 -15.30 16.54 6.32
C VAL A 86 -14.56 15.52 5.43
N TRP A 87 -14.69 15.61 4.10
CA TRP A 87 -13.97 14.73 3.18
C TRP A 87 -12.46 14.91 3.26
N PHE A 88 -12.00 16.16 3.34
CA PHE A 88 -10.57 16.47 3.44
C PHE A 88 -9.98 15.98 4.75
N ALA A 89 -10.65 16.23 5.88
CA ALA A 89 -10.24 15.74 7.20
C ALA A 89 -10.20 14.21 7.24
N TYR A 90 -11.21 13.53 6.69
CA TYR A 90 -11.25 12.08 6.59
C TYR A 90 -10.11 11.54 5.72
N GLY A 91 -9.87 12.14 4.56
CA GLY A 91 -8.75 11.79 3.69
C GLY A 91 -7.39 11.90 4.41
N ILE A 92 -7.18 12.98 5.16
CA ILE A 92 -5.94 13.20 5.92
C ILE A 92 -5.74 12.13 7.01
N VAL A 93 -6.79 11.85 7.79
CA VAL A 93 -6.70 10.93 8.94
C VAL A 93 -6.50 9.48 8.50
N ILE A 94 -7.20 9.06 7.46
CA ILE A 94 -7.20 7.64 7.04
C ILE A 94 -6.08 7.30 6.07
N THR A 95 -5.70 8.25 5.22
CA THR A 95 -4.68 7.99 4.21
C THR A 95 -3.31 8.19 4.83
N ASP A 96 -2.71 7.70 5.64
CA ASP A 96 -1.31 7.80 6.13
C ASP A 96 -0.38 8.72 5.27
N PHE A 97 -0.93 9.73 4.59
CA PHE A 97 -0.19 10.58 3.64
C PHE A 97 0.69 11.63 4.31
N LEU A 98 0.22 12.21 5.41
CA LEU A 98 0.91 13.34 6.01
C LEU A 98 2.31 13.01 6.54
N PRO A 99 2.51 11.92 7.32
CA PRO A 99 3.83 11.61 7.84
C PRO A 99 4.88 11.33 6.74
N PRO A 100 4.57 10.55 5.69
CA PRO A 100 5.51 10.32 4.60
C PRO A 100 5.79 11.58 3.75
N ILE A 101 4.77 12.41 3.48
CA ILE A 101 4.95 13.64 2.68
C ILE A 101 5.82 14.66 3.42
N SER A 102 5.66 14.81 4.73
CA SER A 102 6.50 15.71 5.53
C SER A 102 7.98 15.29 5.58
N ARG A 103 8.27 14.06 5.21
CA ARG A 103 9.63 13.50 5.12
C ARG A 103 10.17 13.46 3.68
N THR A 104 9.55 14.21 2.75
CA THR A 104 10.05 14.33 1.37
C THR A 104 11.44 14.97 1.35
N GLY A 105 12.29 14.49 0.45
CA GLY A 105 13.67 14.99 0.27
C GLY A 105 14.77 14.04 0.76
N MET A 106 14.43 12.94 1.38
CA MET A 106 15.38 11.85 1.64
C MET A 106 15.51 10.97 0.39
N GLU A 107 16.39 11.33 -0.53
CA GLU A 107 16.77 10.43 -1.63
C GLU A 107 17.59 9.27 -1.06
N TYR A 108 17.15 8.05 -1.38
CA TYR A 108 17.82 6.84 -0.88
C TYR A 108 19.27 6.73 -1.38
N ASP A 109 19.54 7.22 -2.60
CA ASP A 109 20.88 7.23 -3.20
C ASP A 109 21.88 8.12 -2.46
N LYS A 110 21.42 9.14 -1.71
CA LYS A 110 22.29 10.05 -0.94
C LYS A 110 22.57 9.56 0.47
N MET A 111 22.08 8.38 0.82
CA MET A 111 22.15 7.86 2.16
C MET A 111 23.41 7.01 2.33
N PRO A 112 24.40 7.46 3.14
CA PRO A 112 25.52 6.61 3.48
C PRO A 112 25.02 5.33 4.16
N PRO A 113 25.68 4.18 3.97
CA PRO A 113 25.41 3.03 4.81
C PRO A 113 25.54 3.51 6.26
N SER A 114 24.58 3.10 7.11
CA SER A 114 24.71 3.40 8.53
C SER A 114 26.07 2.88 9.02
N PRO A 115 26.84 3.68 9.75
CA PRO A 115 28.09 3.20 10.35
C PRO A 115 27.84 2.14 11.41
N ASP A 116 26.60 1.97 11.87
CA ASP A 116 26.24 0.97 12.87
C ASP A 116 25.98 -0.39 12.24
N ALA A 117 26.76 -1.38 12.65
CA ALA A 117 26.61 -2.80 12.29
C ALA A 117 25.26 -3.41 12.73
N ARG A 118 24.35 -2.61 13.24
CA ARG A 118 23.06 -3.02 13.82
C ARG A 118 21.84 -2.71 12.94
N GLN A 119 22.04 -2.46 11.65
CA GLN A 119 20.94 -2.23 10.73
C GLN A 119 20.94 -3.26 9.60
N ILE A 120 19.74 -3.69 9.22
CA ILE A 120 19.50 -4.55 8.07
C ILE A 120 18.75 -3.73 7.02
N ARG A 121 19.27 -3.70 5.81
CA ARG A 121 18.57 -3.13 4.66
C ARG A 121 17.85 -4.21 3.88
N VAL A 122 16.54 -4.03 3.77
CA VAL A 122 15.61 -4.93 3.09
C VAL A 122 15.13 -4.30 1.80
N LEU A 123 15.09 -5.08 0.72
CA LEU A 123 14.52 -4.70 -0.57
C LEU A 123 13.41 -5.67 -0.95
N THR A 124 12.24 -5.17 -1.35
CA THR A 124 11.23 -5.96 -2.07
C THR A 124 11.39 -5.77 -3.56
N LEU A 125 11.32 -6.85 -4.33
CA LEU A 125 11.45 -6.80 -5.78
C LEU A 125 10.39 -7.69 -6.43
N TYR A 126 9.45 -7.08 -7.14
CA TYR A 126 8.50 -7.80 -7.98
C TYR A 126 9.06 -7.90 -9.40
N GLU A 127 9.59 -9.06 -9.74
CA GLU A 127 10.16 -9.33 -11.05
C GLU A 127 9.08 -9.90 -11.97
N GLY A 128 8.62 -9.12 -12.95
CA GLY A 128 7.85 -9.63 -14.07
C GLY A 128 8.71 -10.63 -14.87
N CYS A 129 8.16 -11.78 -15.19
CA CYS A 129 8.89 -12.96 -15.70
C CYS A 129 9.74 -12.77 -16.96
N GLU A 130 9.75 -11.62 -17.60
CA GLU A 130 10.36 -11.45 -18.92
C GLU A 130 11.69 -10.66 -18.95
N LYS A 131 11.93 -9.78 -17.99
CA LYS A 131 13.14 -8.93 -17.99
C LYS A 131 13.89 -9.02 -16.69
N SER A 132 15.19 -9.22 -16.75
CA SER A 132 16.06 -9.10 -15.56
C SER A 132 16.17 -7.63 -15.17
N PRO A 133 15.87 -7.27 -13.93
CA PRO A 133 16.02 -5.90 -13.48
C PRO A 133 17.50 -5.47 -13.56
N PRO A 134 17.79 -4.17 -13.72
CA PRO A 134 19.14 -3.66 -13.88
C PRO A 134 19.96 -3.86 -12.62
N ILE A 135 20.92 -4.79 -12.69
CA ILE A 135 21.77 -5.23 -11.57
C ILE A 135 22.52 -4.06 -10.93
N GLU A 136 23.06 -3.15 -11.77
CA GLU A 136 23.82 -2.01 -11.28
C GLU A 136 23.04 -1.11 -10.33
N GLN A 137 21.78 -0.85 -10.64
CA GLN A 137 20.93 0.01 -9.81
C GLN A 137 20.55 -0.68 -8.51
N ILE A 138 20.26 -1.99 -8.56
CA ILE A 138 19.94 -2.77 -7.36
C ILE A 138 21.16 -2.87 -6.44
N SER A 139 22.36 -3.08 -7.01
CA SER A 139 23.59 -3.15 -6.21
C SER A 139 23.89 -1.81 -5.50
N LYS A 140 23.56 -0.68 -6.11
CA LYS A 140 23.70 0.65 -5.46
C LYS A 140 22.84 0.79 -4.21
N LEU A 141 21.72 0.07 -4.13
CA LEU A 141 20.85 0.08 -2.94
C LEU A 141 21.48 -0.62 -1.74
N ARG A 142 22.49 -1.44 -1.94
CA ARG A 142 23.26 -2.13 -0.89
C ARG A 142 22.37 -2.90 0.10
N ALA A 143 21.32 -3.57 -0.42
CA ALA A 143 20.46 -4.38 0.42
C ALA A 143 21.24 -5.56 1.04
N ASP A 144 20.86 -5.96 2.25
CA ASP A 144 21.36 -7.17 2.91
C ASP A 144 20.47 -8.36 2.62
N VAL A 145 19.17 -8.08 2.48
CA VAL A 145 18.13 -9.07 2.17
C VAL A 145 17.27 -8.57 1.01
N ILE A 146 17.06 -9.42 0.01
CA ILE A 146 16.16 -9.14 -1.12
C ILE A 146 15.02 -10.17 -1.12
N PHE A 147 13.80 -9.69 -1.06
CA PHE A 147 12.57 -10.47 -1.20
C PHE A 147 12.09 -10.35 -2.64
N VAL A 148 12.17 -11.45 -3.40
CA VAL A 148 11.79 -11.50 -4.82
C VAL A 148 10.45 -12.21 -4.96
N GLN A 149 9.52 -11.63 -5.71
CA GLN A 149 8.23 -12.23 -6.07
C GLN A 149 8.07 -12.27 -7.60
N GLY A 150 7.29 -13.23 -8.07
CA GLY A 150 6.96 -13.37 -9.50
C GLY A 150 8.03 -14.04 -10.35
N CYS A 151 9.07 -14.64 -9.77
CA CYS A 151 10.12 -15.37 -10.48
C CYS A 151 10.10 -16.84 -10.10
N SER A 152 9.58 -17.70 -10.98
CA SER A 152 9.54 -19.17 -10.76
C SER A 152 10.80 -19.91 -11.21
N ASN A 153 11.67 -19.26 -11.97
CA ASN A 153 12.88 -19.88 -12.52
C ASN A 153 14.06 -19.73 -11.55
N TYR A 154 14.41 -20.83 -10.85
CA TYR A 154 15.52 -20.86 -9.88
C TYR A 154 16.87 -20.44 -10.49
N ASN A 155 17.20 -20.91 -11.70
CA ASN A 155 18.49 -20.58 -12.31
C ASN A 155 18.60 -19.07 -12.62
N ARG A 156 17.48 -18.42 -12.95
CA ARG A 156 17.43 -16.98 -13.15
C ARG A 156 17.62 -16.22 -11.84
N THR A 157 16.94 -16.64 -10.77
CA THR A 157 17.13 -16.09 -9.44
C THR A 157 18.58 -16.27 -8.95
N LEU A 158 19.16 -17.42 -9.22
CA LEU A 158 20.56 -17.73 -8.87
C LEU A 158 21.54 -16.80 -9.58
N LYS A 159 21.39 -16.63 -10.92
CA LYS A 159 22.22 -15.70 -11.69
C LYS A 159 22.08 -14.27 -11.18
N PHE A 160 20.86 -13.86 -10.92
CA PHE A 160 20.56 -12.54 -10.36
C PHE A 160 21.26 -12.31 -9.01
N ALA A 161 21.12 -13.25 -8.06
CA ALA A 161 21.77 -13.15 -6.76
C ALA A 161 23.30 -13.08 -6.87
N TYR A 162 23.90 -13.93 -7.71
CA TYR A 162 25.36 -13.92 -7.93
C TYR A 162 25.85 -12.62 -8.57
N SER A 163 25.02 -12.02 -9.43
CA SER A 163 25.37 -10.74 -10.05
C SER A 163 25.35 -9.56 -9.07
N ILE A 164 24.53 -9.62 -8.01
CA ILE A 164 24.42 -8.55 -7.01
C ILE A 164 25.38 -8.78 -5.84
N PHE A 165 25.41 -9.98 -5.28
CA PHE A 165 26.10 -10.29 -4.04
C PHE A 165 27.33 -11.18 -4.20
N GLY A 166 27.59 -11.67 -5.41
CA GLY A 166 28.63 -12.67 -5.65
C GLY A 166 28.23 -14.08 -5.22
N ARG A 167 29.19 -15.01 -5.31
CA ARG A 167 28.95 -16.43 -5.00
C ARG A 167 28.77 -16.75 -3.52
N THR A 168 28.98 -15.78 -2.65
CA THR A 168 28.79 -15.91 -1.20
C THR A 168 27.36 -15.70 -0.74
N SER A 169 26.46 -15.34 -1.65
CA SER A 169 25.05 -15.16 -1.33
C SER A 169 24.32 -16.48 -1.12
N TYR A 170 23.33 -16.45 -0.27
CA TYR A 170 22.45 -17.59 -0.03
C TYR A 170 21.07 -17.30 -0.59
N ILE A 171 20.46 -18.33 -1.18
CA ILE A 171 19.15 -18.24 -1.84
C ILE A 171 18.25 -19.34 -1.33
N LYS A 172 17.03 -18.98 -0.99
CA LYS A 172 15.93 -19.92 -0.77
C LYS A 172 14.77 -19.51 -1.66
N GLN A 173 14.24 -20.45 -2.41
CA GLN A 173 13.12 -20.22 -3.33
C GLN A 173 12.10 -21.33 -3.23
N ILE A 174 10.84 -20.96 -3.15
CA ILE A 174 9.67 -21.85 -3.26
C ILE A 174 8.68 -21.20 -4.21
N GLY A 175 8.31 -21.93 -5.27
CA GLY A 175 7.42 -21.41 -6.31
C GLY A 175 7.97 -20.12 -6.94
N SER A 176 7.18 -19.07 -6.92
CA SER A 176 7.54 -17.74 -7.47
C SER A 176 8.15 -16.78 -6.45
N CYS A 177 8.37 -17.21 -5.21
CA CYS A 177 8.94 -16.39 -4.15
C CYS A 177 10.35 -16.85 -3.81
N ALA A 178 11.30 -15.90 -3.70
CA ALA A 178 12.66 -16.17 -3.27
C ALA A 178 13.11 -15.16 -2.21
N ILE A 179 13.95 -15.61 -1.28
CA ILE A 179 14.71 -14.78 -0.35
C ILE A 179 16.18 -14.94 -0.69
N ILE A 180 16.85 -13.82 -0.90
CA ILE A 180 18.27 -13.74 -1.19
C ILE A 180 18.91 -12.95 -0.06
N VAL A 181 19.90 -13.52 0.61
CA VAL A 181 20.66 -12.84 1.67
C VAL A 181 22.12 -12.72 1.26
N ARG A 182 22.72 -11.59 1.61
CA ARG A 182 24.10 -11.28 1.25
C ARG A 182 25.09 -12.15 2.03
N HIS A 183 24.92 -12.21 3.35
CA HIS A 183 25.80 -12.91 4.30
C HIS A 183 25.02 -13.50 5.45
N GLY A 184 25.65 -14.33 6.26
CA GLY A 184 25.07 -14.94 7.45
C GLY A 184 24.70 -16.40 7.24
N GLN A 185 24.00 -16.99 8.20
CA GLN A 185 23.54 -18.38 8.15
C GLN A 185 22.06 -18.41 7.86
N ILE A 186 21.65 -19.23 6.89
CA ILE A 186 20.25 -19.35 6.49
C ILE A 186 19.77 -20.80 6.70
N GLY A 187 18.67 -20.95 7.41
CA GLY A 187 18.03 -22.22 7.69
C GLY A 187 17.30 -22.83 6.48
N PRO A 188 16.63 -23.95 6.68
CA PRO A 188 15.78 -24.55 5.65
C PRO A 188 14.59 -23.63 5.31
N ALA A 189 14.16 -23.69 4.06
CA ALA A 189 12.96 -22.97 3.62
C ALA A 189 11.72 -23.82 3.92
N GLN A 190 10.69 -23.14 4.45
CA GLN A 190 9.38 -23.75 4.66
C GLN A 190 8.36 -23.04 3.77
N SER A 191 7.49 -23.83 3.11
CA SER A 191 6.41 -23.28 2.27
C SER A 191 5.26 -22.80 3.14
N ILE A 192 4.67 -21.70 2.74
CA ILE A 192 3.37 -21.28 3.26
C ILE A 192 2.33 -21.97 2.36
N THR A 193 1.53 -22.87 2.91
CA THR A 193 0.53 -23.63 2.16
C THR A 193 -0.46 -22.71 1.44
N ASP A 194 -0.86 -23.09 0.22
CA ASP A 194 -1.80 -22.37 -0.64
C ASP A 194 -1.47 -20.90 -0.95
N THR A 195 -0.24 -20.46 -0.64
CA THR A 195 0.25 -19.15 -1.05
C THR A 195 1.56 -19.26 -1.81
N ALA A 196 1.81 -18.33 -2.69
CA ALA A 196 3.16 -18.10 -3.14
C ALA A 196 3.91 -17.38 -2.01
N GLY A 197 4.58 -18.16 -1.14
CA GLY A 197 5.32 -17.60 -0.03
C GLY A 197 6.26 -18.61 0.64
N LEU A 198 7.27 -18.09 1.33
CA LEU A 198 8.23 -18.94 2.06
C LEU A 198 8.67 -18.27 3.36
N ILE A 199 9.02 -19.10 4.33
CA ILE A 199 9.58 -18.74 5.63
C ILE A 199 10.99 -19.32 5.72
N VAL A 200 11.91 -18.50 6.23
CA VAL A 200 13.32 -18.88 6.43
C VAL A 200 13.84 -18.22 7.71
N ASP A 201 14.51 -18.95 8.55
CA ASP A 201 15.24 -18.36 9.67
C ASP A 201 16.66 -17.98 9.21
N TRP A 202 17.11 -16.80 9.56
CA TRP A 202 18.38 -16.21 9.16
C TRP A 202 19.10 -15.58 10.35
N ILE A 203 20.39 -15.84 10.45
CA ILE A 203 21.27 -15.21 11.44
C ILE A 203 22.23 -14.30 10.65
N PRO A 204 22.13 -12.97 10.79
CA PRO A 204 23.06 -12.03 10.17
C PRO A 204 24.49 -12.27 10.63
N GLU A 205 25.49 -12.02 9.76
CA GLU A 205 26.90 -12.27 10.07
C GLU A 205 27.40 -11.54 11.33
N ASN A 206 26.90 -10.32 11.56
CA ASN A 206 27.31 -9.47 12.68
C ASN A 206 26.32 -9.49 13.85
N SER A 207 25.48 -10.49 13.96
CA SER A 207 24.47 -10.62 15.01
C SER A 207 24.34 -12.04 15.47
N SER A 208 24.10 -12.25 16.77
CA SER A 208 23.69 -13.55 17.31
C SER A 208 22.15 -13.72 17.27
N LEU A 209 21.41 -12.69 16.89
CA LEU A 209 19.96 -12.73 16.85
C LEU A 209 19.49 -13.44 15.57
N ALA A 210 18.80 -14.55 15.73
CA ALA A 210 18.10 -15.18 14.62
C ALA A 210 16.83 -14.37 14.29
N ILE A 211 16.59 -14.15 12.99
CA ILE A 211 15.47 -13.39 12.47
C ILE A 211 14.69 -14.26 11.49
N ARG A 212 13.38 -14.31 11.63
CA ARG A 212 12.52 -15.03 10.70
C ARG A 212 12.16 -14.11 9.53
N LEU A 213 12.59 -14.51 8.35
CA LEU A 213 12.30 -13.82 7.08
C LEU A 213 11.09 -14.49 6.41
N ILE A 214 10.11 -13.69 6.04
CA ILE A 214 8.89 -14.16 5.37
C ILE A 214 8.74 -13.41 4.07
N ASN A 215 8.78 -14.13 2.96
CA ASN A 215 8.42 -13.60 1.65
C ASN A 215 7.01 -14.04 1.30
N ILE A 216 6.14 -13.08 0.99
CA ILE A 216 4.75 -13.34 0.65
C ILE A 216 4.38 -12.74 -0.70
N SER A 217 3.59 -13.47 -1.47
CA SER A 217 2.92 -12.96 -2.66
C SER A 217 1.48 -13.45 -2.62
N LEU A 218 0.57 -12.58 -2.21
CA LEU A 218 -0.87 -12.89 -2.24
C LEU A 218 -1.36 -12.89 -3.69
N GLU A 219 -2.48 -13.56 -3.91
CA GLU A 219 -3.11 -13.65 -5.23
C GLU A 219 -3.21 -12.25 -5.87
N PRO A 220 -2.68 -12.05 -7.09
CA PRO A 220 -2.69 -10.75 -7.73
C PRO A 220 -4.12 -10.31 -8.05
N SER A 221 -4.42 -9.04 -7.79
CA SER A 221 -5.68 -8.44 -8.21
C SER A 221 -5.60 -7.95 -9.66
N GLU A 222 -6.53 -8.37 -10.48
CA GLU A 222 -6.75 -7.74 -11.78
C GLU A 222 -7.34 -6.35 -11.58
N HIS A 223 -6.91 -5.40 -12.41
CA HIS A 223 -7.44 -4.03 -12.36
C HIS A 223 -8.76 -4.00 -13.16
N ARG A 224 -9.87 -4.25 -12.48
CA ARG A 224 -11.20 -4.18 -13.06
C ARG A 224 -11.82 -2.83 -12.76
N PHE A 225 -12.28 -2.15 -13.83
CA PHE A 225 -12.94 -0.84 -13.75
C PHE A 225 -14.41 -0.90 -14.18
N ASP A 226 -14.92 -2.09 -14.49
CA ASP A 226 -16.31 -2.34 -14.85
C ASP A 226 -17.23 -2.40 -13.60
N LEU A 227 -17.19 -1.32 -12.79
CA LEU A 227 -17.89 -1.24 -11.50
C LEU A 227 -19.43 -1.38 -11.62
N TYR A 228 -19.99 -1.20 -12.80
CA TYR A 228 -21.41 -1.45 -13.08
C TYR A 228 -21.74 -2.94 -13.25
N SER A 229 -20.75 -3.81 -13.36
CA SER A 229 -20.94 -5.25 -13.59
C SER A 229 -21.01 -6.04 -12.29
N PRO A 230 -22.07 -6.85 -12.06
CA PRO A 230 -22.11 -7.78 -10.94
C PRO A 230 -20.94 -8.76 -10.91
N ALA A 231 -20.38 -9.09 -12.08
CA ALA A 231 -19.20 -9.96 -12.19
C ALA A 231 -17.96 -9.32 -11.56
N CYS A 232 -17.80 -8.00 -11.64
CA CYS A 232 -16.73 -7.25 -10.98
C CYS A 232 -16.86 -7.37 -9.45
N TRP A 233 -18.06 -7.21 -8.92
CA TRP A 233 -18.31 -7.30 -7.48
C TRP A 233 -18.05 -8.71 -6.94
N LYS A 234 -18.53 -9.73 -7.66
CA LYS A 234 -18.26 -11.14 -7.34
C LYS A 234 -16.76 -11.44 -7.36
N TYR A 235 -16.04 -10.93 -8.34
CA TYR A 235 -14.59 -11.09 -8.44
C TYR A 235 -13.87 -10.56 -7.20
N PHE A 236 -14.12 -9.30 -6.79
CA PHE A 236 -13.48 -8.71 -5.62
C PHE A 236 -13.90 -9.40 -4.30
N HIS A 237 -15.15 -9.85 -4.20
CA HIS A 237 -15.60 -10.65 -3.07
C HIS A 237 -14.81 -11.96 -2.96
N THR A 238 -14.69 -12.71 -4.07
CA THR A 238 -13.94 -13.97 -4.13
C THR A 238 -12.45 -13.73 -3.85
N LEU A 239 -11.86 -12.70 -4.44
CA LEU A 239 -10.46 -12.35 -4.21
C LEU A 239 -10.18 -12.04 -2.74
N ARG A 240 -11.05 -11.29 -2.07
CA ARG A 240 -10.92 -11.01 -0.64
C ARG A 240 -10.99 -12.28 0.20
N PHE A 241 -11.88 -13.19 -0.14
CA PHE A 241 -11.97 -14.50 0.54
C PHE A 241 -10.65 -15.29 0.36
N ILE A 242 -10.09 -15.31 -0.85
CA ILE A 242 -8.79 -15.94 -1.11
C ILE A 242 -7.70 -15.30 -0.26
N HIS A 243 -7.58 -13.97 -0.27
CA HIS A 243 -6.58 -13.27 0.53
C HIS A 243 -6.70 -13.56 2.04
N ARG A 244 -7.93 -13.64 2.57
CA ARG A 244 -8.14 -14.02 3.97
C ARG A 244 -7.67 -15.42 4.27
N LYS A 245 -7.98 -16.38 3.40
CA LYS A 245 -7.47 -17.75 3.54
C LYS A 245 -5.95 -17.79 3.50
N GLN A 246 -5.34 -17.11 2.53
CA GLN A 246 -3.89 -17.03 2.41
C GLN A 246 -3.24 -16.47 3.67
N LEU A 247 -3.79 -15.38 4.23
CA LEU A 247 -3.28 -14.83 5.50
C LEU A 247 -3.57 -15.75 6.70
N GLN A 248 -4.69 -16.44 6.72
CA GLN A 248 -4.98 -17.42 7.77
C GLN A 248 -3.93 -18.54 7.76
N TYR A 249 -3.63 -19.11 6.60
CA TYR A 249 -2.57 -20.12 6.46
C TYR A 249 -1.21 -19.58 6.88
N LEU A 250 -0.87 -18.33 6.54
CA LEU A 250 0.36 -17.71 7.03
C LEU A 250 0.40 -17.71 8.57
N PHE A 251 -0.67 -17.24 9.24
CA PHE A 251 -0.68 -17.18 10.71
C PHE A 251 -0.66 -18.57 11.36
N ASP A 252 -1.34 -19.53 10.77
CA ASP A 252 -1.32 -20.92 11.26
C ASP A 252 0.07 -21.52 11.12
N THR A 253 0.74 -21.33 9.97
CA THR A 253 2.12 -21.74 9.75
C THR A 253 3.09 -21.05 10.72
N LEU A 254 2.92 -19.73 10.95
CA LEU A 254 3.77 -18.99 11.91
C LEU A 254 3.61 -19.50 13.34
N ARG A 255 2.38 -19.86 13.74
CA ARG A 255 2.14 -20.46 15.06
C ARG A 255 2.80 -21.82 15.18
N GLU A 256 2.68 -22.67 14.15
CA GLU A 256 3.32 -23.98 14.12
C GLU A 256 4.85 -23.86 14.18
N VAL A 257 5.44 -23.00 13.35
CA VAL A 257 6.89 -22.75 13.34
C VAL A 257 7.37 -22.15 14.67
N GLY A 258 6.57 -21.25 15.28
CA GLY A 258 6.86 -20.69 16.60
C GLY A 258 6.91 -21.75 17.71
N THR A 259 5.99 -22.71 17.67
CA THR A 259 6.00 -23.82 18.65
C THR A 259 7.17 -24.77 18.47
N GLN A 260 7.66 -24.97 17.24
CA GLN A 260 8.76 -25.88 16.93
C GLN A 260 10.14 -25.25 17.12
N HIS A 261 10.31 -23.99 16.78
CA HIS A 261 11.62 -23.30 16.69
C HIS A 261 11.73 -22.06 17.59
N GLY A 262 10.73 -21.79 18.42
CA GLY A 262 10.66 -20.60 19.28
C GLY A 262 10.18 -19.33 18.54
N GLU A 263 9.82 -18.32 19.32
CA GLU A 263 9.40 -17.02 18.82
C GLU A 263 10.63 -16.21 18.43
N LEU A 264 10.80 -16.00 17.13
CA LEU A 264 11.84 -15.15 16.58
C LEU A 264 11.25 -13.81 16.13
N PRO A 265 12.02 -12.70 16.19
CA PRO A 265 11.61 -11.48 15.54
C PRO A 265 11.46 -11.69 14.02
N ILE A 266 10.46 -11.06 13.44
CA ILE A 266 10.04 -11.31 12.07
C ILE A 266 10.31 -10.09 11.20
N ILE A 267 10.84 -10.32 10.00
CA ILE A 267 10.78 -9.38 8.87
C ILE A 267 9.92 -10.05 7.79
N MET A 268 8.77 -9.46 7.49
CA MET A 268 7.86 -9.94 6.45
C MET A 268 7.78 -8.92 5.34
N ALA A 269 8.05 -9.34 4.12
CA ALA A 269 8.04 -8.46 2.96
C ALA A 269 7.43 -9.14 1.73
N GLY A 270 6.95 -8.35 0.80
CA GLY A 270 6.43 -8.85 -0.47
C GLY A 270 5.18 -8.15 -0.96
N ASN A 271 4.49 -8.84 -1.86
CA ASN A 271 3.29 -8.34 -2.51
C ASN A 271 2.03 -8.80 -1.77
N PHE A 272 1.27 -7.84 -1.26
CA PHE A 272 0.00 -8.11 -0.59
C PHE A 272 -1.23 -7.94 -1.50
N SER A 273 -1.06 -7.35 -2.68
CA SER A 273 -2.13 -7.17 -3.68
C SER A 273 -3.41 -6.47 -3.19
N VAL A 274 -3.37 -5.80 -2.04
CA VAL A 274 -4.51 -5.10 -1.44
C VAL A 274 -4.15 -3.70 -0.99
N SER A 275 -5.16 -2.80 -1.03
CA SER A 275 -5.01 -1.42 -0.54
C SER A 275 -4.57 -1.38 0.93
N PRO A 276 -3.78 -0.36 1.36
CA PRO A 276 -3.37 -0.16 2.75
C PRO A 276 -4.51 -0.14 3.76
N GLN A 277 -5.64 0.41 3.35
CA GLN A 277 -6.82 0.57 4.19
C GLN A 277 -7.73 -0.68 4.20
N SER A 278 -7.31 -1.77 3.55
CA SER A 278 -8.10 -2.99 3.54
C SER A 278 -8.25 -3.57 4.94
N PRO A 279 -9.47 -3.93 5.37
CA PRO A 279 -9.73 -4.54 6.68
C PRO A 279 -8.96 -5.85 6.92
N ILE A 280 -8.44 -6.47 5.88
CA ILE A 280 -7.63 -7.68 5.97
C ILE A 280 -6.37 -7.48 6.81
N PHE A 281 -5.85 -6.23 6.87
CA PHE A 281 -4.67 -5.88 7.67
C PHE A 281 -4.96 -5.62 9.15
N SER A 282 -6.23 -5.58 9.59
CA SER A 282 -6.57 -5.31 10.99
C SER A 282 -5.94 -6.33 11.95
N LYS A 283 -5.83 -7.59 11.53
CA LYS A 283 -5.17 -8.65 12.30
C LYS A 283 -3.64 -8.56 12.27
N LEU A 284 -3.08 -8.05 11.16
CA LEU A 284 -1.64 -7.83 11.03
C LEU A 284 -1.16 -6.65 11.86
N SER A 285 -1.96 -5.59 11.98
CA SER A 285 -1.56 -4.35 12.63
C SER A 285 -1.32 -4.46 14.14
N SER A 286 -1.83 -5.52 14.80
CA SER A 286 -1.57 -5.75 16.22
C SER A 286 -0.15 -6.20 16.51
N ASP A 287 0.42 -7.03 15.62
CA ASP A 287 1.69 -7.72 15.86
C ASP A 287 2.83 -7.20 14.96
N PHE A 288 2.48 -6.61 13.81
CA PHE A 288 3.42 -6.19 12.79
C PHE A 288 3.44 -4.67 12.59
N GLN A 289 4.64 -4.11 12.58
CA GLN A 289 4.91 -2.70 12.31
C GLN A 289 5.16 -2.49 10.82
N ASP A 290 4.28 -1.76 10.12
CA ASP A 290 4.51 -1.36 8.72
C ASP A 290 5.64 -0.33 8.66
N CYS A 291 6.78 -0.72 8.08
CA CYS A 291 7.98 0.12 8.02
C CYS A 291 7.72 1.43 7.27
N PHE A 292 6.95 1.39 6.18
CA PHE A 292 6.67 2.60 5.41
C PHE A 292 5.68 3.52 6.14
N LYS A 293 4.67 2.99 6.79
CA LYS A 293 3.72 3.79 7.59
C LYS A 293 4.45 4.54 8.71
N LEU A 294 5.38 3.89 9.39
CA LEU A 294 6.09 4.45 10.54
C LEU A 294 7.24 5.38 10.14
N LYS A 295 8.02 5.03 9.12
CA LYS A 295 9.28 5.68 8.77
C LYS A 295 9.45 5.98 7.27
N GLY A 296 8.38 5.82 6.50
CA GLY A 296 8.40 6.08 5.06
C GLY A 296 8.65 7.54 4.72
N ALA A 297 9.31 7.77 3.59
CA ALA A 297 9.50 9.09 2.99
C ALA A 297 8.86 9.13 1.60
N GLY A 298 8.19 10.22 1.29
CA GLY A 298 7.52 10.44 0.02
C GLY A 298 6.22 9.63 -0.14
N TYR A 299 5.78 9.51 -1.38
CA TYR A 299 4.55 8.79 -1.72
C TYR A 299 4.82 7.29 -1.87
N GLY A 300 4.30 6.48 -0.97
CA GLY A 300 4.62 5.07 -0.82
C GLY A 300 3.98 4.11 -1.82
N ALA A 301 3.31 4.60 -2.86
CA ALA A 301 2.66 3.72 -3.84
C ALA A 301 3.69 3.01 -4.72
N THR A 302 3.39 1.74 -5.04
CA THR A 302 4.28 0.87 -5.81
C THR A 302 3.74 0.54 -7.21
N GLN A 303 2.44 0.68 -7.44
CA GLN A 303 1.80 0.31 -8.71
C GLN A 303 0.78 1.36 -9.17
N PRO A 304 0.67 1.64 -10.51
CA PRO A 304 1.60 1.25 -11.58
C PRO A 304 2.96 1.95 -11.46
N VAL A 305 4.00 1.40 -12.08
CA VAL A 305 5.39 1.87 -11.90
C VAL A 305 5.59 3.35 -12.26
N ASN A 306 5.02 3.81 -13.38
CA ASN A 306 5.22 5.17 -13.90
C ASN A 306 4.32 6.21 -13.21
N PHE A 307 3.13 5.81 -12.78
CA PHE A 307 2.18 6.68 -12.10
C PHE A 307 1.59 5.93 -10.90
N PRO A 308 2.34 5.78 -9.83
CA PRO A 308 1.97 4.92 -8.71
C PRO A 308 0.76 5.49 -7.96
N LEU A 309 -0.28 4.67 -7.84
CA LEU A 309 -1.54 5.01 -7.16
C LEU A 309 -1.80 4.11 -5.95
N LEU A 310 -1.30 2.87 -5.99
CA LEU A 310 -1.57 1.84 -5.00
C LEU A 310 -0.28 1.36 -4.34
N ARG A 311 -0.28 1.23 -3.03
CA ARG A 311 0.80 0.61 -2.27
C ARG A 311 0.45 -0.86 -2.04
N LEU A 312 0.89 -1.73 -2.93
CA LEU A 312 0.62 -3.17 -2.89
C LEU A 312 1.75 -3.97 -2.25
N ASP A 313 2.98 -3.47 -2.39
CA ASP A 313 4.17 -4.07 -1.78
C ASP A 313 4.44 -3.45 -0.42
N ARG A 314 4.89 -4.25 0.54
CA ARG A 314 5.09 -3.81 1.93
C ARG A 314 6.26 -4.52 2.58
N VAL A 315 6.78 -3.87 3.62
CA VAL A 315 7.74 -4.44 4.57
C VAL A 315 7.20 -4.22 5.97
N PHE A 316 7.07 -5.31 6.71
CA PHE A 316 6.69 -5.31 8.12
C PHE A 316 7.83 -5.87 8.96
N CYS A 317 7.91 -5.43 10.21
CA CYS A 317 8.74 -6.10 11.20
C CYS A 317 8.01 -6.19 12.54
N THR A 318 8.46 -7.14 13.40
CA THR A 318 7.94 -7.28 14.75
C THR A 318 8.98 -6.84 15.79
N PRO A 319 8.55 -6.38 16.98
CA PRO A 319 9.49 -6.15 18.08
C PRO A 319 10.38 -7.39 18.37
N PRO A 320 11.64 -7.22 18.76
CA PRO A 320 12.30 -5.97 19.11
C PRO A 320 12.90 -5.19 17.93
N LEU A 321 12.72 -5.65 16.68
CA LEU A 321 13.15 -4.95 15.49
C LEU A 321 12.41 -3.61 15.35
N LYS A 322 13.11 -2.55 14.90
CA LYS A 322 12.52 -1.22 14.76
C LYS A 322 12.76 -0.68 13.36
N PRO A 323 11.68 -0.25 12.65
CA PRO A 323 11.85 0.47 11.40
C PRO A 323 12.57 1.80 11.66
N GLU A 324 13.58 2.11 10.86
CA GLU A 324 14.29 3.40 10.94
C GLU A 324 14.02 4.27 9.73
N ARG A 325 13.83 3.63 8.58
CA ARG A 325 13.64 4.31 7.32
C ARG A 325 12.96 3.40 6.31
N ALA A 326 12.13 3.98 5.46
CA ALA A 326 11.58 3.29 4.31
C ALA A 326 11.33 4.27 3.14
N SER A 327 11.51 3.81 1.92
CA SER A 327 11.21 4.56 0.71
C SER A 327 10.81 3.64 -0.44
N THR A 328 10.15 4.21 -1.45
CA THR A 328 9.90 3.53 -2.71
C THR A 328 10.96 3.93 -3.71
N VAL A 329 11.49 2.95 -4.43
CA VAL A 329 12.53 3.14 -5.45
C VAL A 329 12.01 2.69 -6.81
N LEU A 330 12.23 3.54 -7.82
CA LEU A 330 11.98 3.18 -9.21
C LEU A 330 13.18 2.38 -9.73
N ILE A 331 12.95 1.10 -10.01
CA ILE A 331 13.91 0.25 -10.69
C ILE A 331 13.44 0.13 -12.15
N PRO A 332 14.23 0.54 -13.14
CA PRO A 332 13.86 0.39 -14.55
C PRO A 332 13.56 -1.06 -14.91
N ASP A 333 12.73 -1.25 -15.92
CA ASP A 333 12.31 -2.55 -16.44
C ASP A 333 11.53 -3.43 -15.44
N THR A 334 11.17 -2.91 -14.26
CA THR A 334 10.22 -3.55 -13.35
C THR A 334 8.80 -3.06 -13.61
N ILE A 335 7.82 -3.89 -13.31
CA ILE A 335 6.39 -3.52 -13.44
C ILE A 335 5.84 -2.79 -12.21
N ARG A 336 6.62 -2.73 -11.13
CA ARG A 336 6.28 -2.07 -9.87
C ARG A 336 7.49 -1.35 -9.30
N ARG A 337 7.26 -0.34 -8.48
CA ARG A 337 8.30 0.24 -7.63
C ARG A 337 8.62 -0.71 -6.49
N SER A 338 9.88 -0.77 -6.14
CA SER A 338 10.38 -1.55 -5.01
C SER A 338 10.30 -0.75 -3.72
N ILE A 339 10.16 -1.43 -2.59
CA ILE A 339 10.30 -0.83 -1.26
C ILE A 339 11.68 -1.20 -0.71
N VAL A 340 12.38 -0.19 -0.22
CA VAL A 340 13.61 -0.35 0.56
C VAL A 340 13.32 0.10 1.99
N ALA A 341 13.71 -0.70 2.96
CA ALA A 341 13.55 -0.39 4.37
C ALA A 341 14.83 -0.70 5.16
N ASP A 342 15.20 0.22 6.05
CA ASP A 342 16.26 0.01 7.04
C ASP A 342 15.61 -0.33 8.38
N ILE A 343 16.04 -1.44 8.97
CA ILE A 343 15.48 -2.00 10.19
C ILE A 343 16.63 -2.16 11.20
N ALA A 344 16.51 -1.52 12.35
CA ALA A 344 17.47 -1.68 13.45
C ALA A 344 17.27 -3.01 14.16
N ILE A 345 18.39 -3.66 14.47
CA ILE A 345 18.48 -4.82 15.36
C ILE A 345 18.84 -4.32 16.75
N PRO A 346 18.28 -4.87 17.83
CA PRO A 346 18.58 -4.46 19.21
C PRO A 346 20.04 -4.68 19.60
#